data_e0d97c7950b240596a19fa0158a6037d
#
_entry.id   e0d97c7950b240596a19fa0158a6037d
#
_cell.length_a   1.000
_cell.length_b   1.000
_cell.length_c   1.000
_cell.angle_alpha   90.00
_cell.angle_beta   90.00
_cell.angle_gamma   90.00
#
_symmetry.space_group_name_H-M   'P 1'
#
loop_
_entity.id
_entity.type
_entity.pdbx_description
1 polymer ?
#
loop_
_entity_poly.entity_id
_entity_poly.type
_entity_poly.pdbx_seq_one_letter_code
_entity_poly.pdbx_strand_id
1 'polypeptide(L)'
;GVQKVSIYSSDYKERLQEWELDEVPTGVATDGDQIYATVAGEHKNGVYFLSASNPSEKVFVETASGACAPLVNAGNGKLYICNQFAGTVSELDKNGKNVLRTVKVLREPKSAVFDKEGKHLFVTNFLPMQRADVDTVAACVSVIDMNSFRKIKDIQLANGSNALRGMSLSPDGRYLLVTHNLGRFQVPTSQLQQGWMNTSAISIVNLATLNFEGAVLLDEPERGAAGIWDVKCTEDKIVVSHSGTHEVSVIDYPAFIQKFEQYPQKDAL
;
A
#
# COMPACT_ATOMS: atom_id res chain seq x y z
N GLY A 1 2.23 -1.45 -20.75
CA GLY A 1 3.40 -1.26 -19.89
C GLY A 1 4.67 -1.73 -20.61
N VAL A 2 5.82 -1.32 -20.12
CA VAL A 2 7.12 -1.73 -20.64
C VAL A 2 7.66 -2.87 -19.77
N GLN A 3 8.09 -3.96 -20.36
CA GLN A 3 8.63 -5.14 -19.67
C GLN A 3 10.10 -4.92 -19.27
N LYS A 4 10.40 -3.81 -18.57
CA LYS A 4 11.78 -3.41 -18.25
C LYS A 4 11.90 -2.83 -16.85
N VAL A 5 13.08 -3.01 -16.27
CA VAL A 5 13.56 -2.30 -15.09
C VAL A 5 14.86 -1.60 -15.45
N SER A 6 14.99 -0.33 -15.10
CA SER A 6 16.17 0.48 -15.45
C SER A 6 16.71 1.21 -14.22
N ILE A 7 18.02 1.36 -14.15
CA ILE A 7 18.72 2.25 -13.21
C ILE A 7 19.15 3.50 -13.98
N TYR A 8 18.91 4.65 -13.39
CA TYR A 8 19.37 5.94 -13.89
C TYR A 8 20.38 6.58 -12.94
N SER A 9 21.16 7.51 -13.46
CA SER A 9 21.99 8.43 -12.67
C SER A 9 21.09 9.24 -11.69
N SER A 10 21.69 9.77 -10.63
CA SER A 10 20.96 10.54 -9.59
C SER A 10 20.29 11.81 -10.15
N ASP A 11 20.76 12.35 -11.28
CA ASP A 11 20.16 13.49 -11.98
C ASP A 11 19.16 13.07 -13.07
N TYR A 12 18.86 11.77 -13.19
CA TYR A 12 17.93 11.15 -14.14
C TYR A 12 18.25 11.34 -15.64
N LYS A 13 19.47 11.77 -15.96
CA LYS A 13 19.83 12.06 -17.35
C LYS A 13 20.42 10.88 -18.09
N GLU A 14 21.08 9.99 -17.38
CA GLU A 14 21.74 8.84 -17.98
C GLU A 14 21.13 7.54 -17.45
N ARG A 15 20.80 6.63 -18.39
CA ARG A 15 20.43 5.27 -18.05
C ARG A 15 21.69 4.44 -17.90
N LEU A 16 21.96 3.98 -16.66
CA LEU A 16 23.16 3.23 -16.31
C LEU A 16 23.00 1.75 -16.59
N GLN A 17 21.81 1.19 -16.38
CA GLN A 17 21.55 -0.24 -16.52
C GLN A 17 20.09 -0.48 -16.89
N GLU A 18 19.82 -1.58 -17.64
CA GLU A 18 18.47 -2.03 -17.97
C GLU A 18 18.39 -3.55 -18.00
N TRP A 19 17.29 -4.11 -17.49
CA TRP A 19 16.92 -5.52 -17.63
C TRP A 19 15.59 -5.64 -18.35
N GLU A 20 15.55 -6.51 -19.36
CA GLU A 20 14.29 -6.96 -19.94
C GLU A 20 13.72 -8.09 -19.09
N LEU A 21 12.42 -7.99 -18.81
CA LEU A 21 11.65 -8.99 -18.07
C LEU A 21 10.67 -9.68 -19.02
N ASP A 22 10.14 -10.83 -18.60
CA ASP A 22 9.19 -11.57 -19.43
C ASP A 22 7.75 -11.03 -19.29
N GLU A 23 7.49 -10.24 -18.23
CA GLU A 23 6.19 -9.62 -17.94
C GLU A 23 6.36 -8.17 -17.47
N VAL A 24 5.27 -7.41 -17.47
CA VAL A 24 5.29 -6.02 -16.99
C VAL A 24 5.54 -5.96 -15.48
N PRO A 25 6.53 -5.17 -15.01
CA PRO A 25 6.78 -5.00 -13.58
C PRO A 25 5.57 -4.38 -12.87
N THR A 26 5.25 -4.90 -11.69
CA THR A 26 4.16 -4.44 -10.81
C THR A 26 4.65 -3.71 -9.58
N GLY A 27 5.93 -3.79 -9.28
CA GLY A 27 6.59 -3.10 -8.17
C GLY A 27 8.09 -3.37 -8.16
N VAL A 28 8.82 -2.48 -7.49
CA VAL A 28 10.27 -2.61 -7.31
C VAL A 28 10.66 -2.25 -5.88
N ALA A 29 11.64 -2.96 -5.33
CA ALA A 29 12.32 -2.62 -4.09
C ALA A 29 13.81 -2.85 -4.25
N THR A 30 14.61 -2.20 -3.40
CA THR A 30 16.08 -2.32 -3.44
C THR A 30 16.65 -2.54 -2.05
N ASP A 31 17.80 -3.23 -2.01
CA ASP A 31 18.58 -3.45 -0.80
C ASP A 31 20.06 -3.49 -1.18
N GLY A 32 20.73 -2.35 -1.10
CA GLY A 32 22.09 -2.18 -1.62
C GLY A 32 22.18 -2.46 -3.11
N ASP A 33 22.97 -3.44 -3.49
CA ASP A 33 23.15 -3.88 -4.87
C ASP A 33 21.96 -4.68 -5.44
N GLN A 34 21.14 -5.24 -4.57
CA GLN A 34 20.03 -6.11 -4.99
C GLN A 34 18.78 -5.30 -5.33
N ILE A 35 18.15 -5.68 -6.43
CA ILE A 35 16.88 -5.12 -6.91
C ILE A 35 15.88 -6.25 -7.02
N TYR A 36 14.70 -6.05 -6.47
CA TYR A 36 13.59 -6.99 -6.47
C TYR A 36 12.46 -6.42 -7.31
N ALA A 37 12.21 -7.01 -8.47
CA ALA A 37 11.14 -6.58 -9.37
C ALA A 37 10.04 -7.63 -9.42
N THR A 38 8.86 -7.30 -8.91
CA THR A 38 7.69 -8.18 -9.01
C THR A 38 7.05 -8.07 -10.37
N VAL A 39 6.52 -9.19 -10.85
CA VAL A 39 5.74 -9.28 -12.10
C VAL A 39 4.48 -10.10 -11.87
N ALA A 40 3.39 -9.71 -12.54
CA ALA A 40 2.12 -10.42 -12.51
C ALA A 40 1.52 -10.43 -13.92
N GLY A 41 1.74 -11.50 -14.63
CA GLY A 41 1.26 -11.69 -15.98
C GLY A 41 0.54 -13.02 -16.18
N GLU A 42 0.22 -13.32 -17.41
CA GLU A 42 -0.46 -14.55 -17.79
C GLU A 42 0.42 -15.78 -17.52
N HIS A 43 1.72 -15.67 -17.80
CA HIS A 43 2.65 -16.79 -17.75
C HIS A 43 3.55 -16.80 -16.52
N LYS A 44 3.81 -15.64 -15.90
CA LYS A 44 4.70 -15.52 -14.75
C LYS A 44 4.10 -14.64 -13.66
N ASN A 45 4.13 -15.16 -12.43
CA ASN A 45 3.78 -14.44 -11.22
C ASN A 45 4.89 -14.65 -10.19
N GLY A 46 5.56 -13.59 -9.77
CA GLY A 46 6.66 -13.72 -8.84
C GLY A 46 7.59 -12.51 -8.81
N VAL A 47 8.84 -12.74 -8.47
CA VAL A 47 9.85 -11.70 -8.31
C VAL A 47 11.16 -12.07 -8.98
N TYR A 48 11.72 -11.12 -9.71
CA TYR A 48 13.09 -11.17 -10.19
C TYR A 48 14.04 -10.60 -9.14
N PHE A 49 15.11 -11.35 -8.89
CA PHE A 49 16.29 -10.91 -8.16
C PHE A 49 17.31 -10.47 -9.20
N LEU A 50 17.66 -9.19 -9.19
CA LEU A 50 18.59 -8.56 -10.13
C LEU A 50 19.75 -7.96 -9.33
N SER A 51 20.97 -7.95 -9.88
CA SER A 51 22.14 -7.34 -9.26
C SER A 51 22.62 -6.16 -10.10
N ALA A 52 22.77 -4.99 -9.47
CA ALA A 52 23.26 -3.80 -10.13
C ALA A 52 24.74 -3.94 -10.52
N SER A 53 25.55 -4.62 -9.71
CA SER A 53 26.98 -4.87 -9.96
C SER A 53 27.22 -6.02 -10.96
N ASN A 54 26.26 -6.95 -11.11
CA ASN A 54 26.33 -8.05 -12.06
C ASN A 54 25.05 -8.15 -12.90
N PRO A 55 24.95 -7.38 -13.99
CA PRO A 55 23.75 -7.32 -14.81
C PRO A 55 23.30 -8.64 -15.44
N SER A 56 24.20 -9.62 -15.53
CA SER A 56 23.88 -10.97 -16.02
C SER A 56 23.16 -11.82 -14.97
N GLU A 57 23.22 -11.44 -13.71
CA GLU A 57 22.53 -12.13 -12.64
C GLU A 57 21.03 -11.75 -12.62
N LYS A 58 20.22 -12.65 -13.13
CA LYS A 58 18.76 -12.53 -13.15
C LYS A 58 18.15 -13.86 -12.74
N VAL A 59 17.61 -13.92 -11.51
CA VAL A 59 16.97 -15.11 -10.97
C VAL A 59 15.49 -14.82 -10.73
N PHE A 60 14.62 -15.69 -11.23
CA PHE A 60 13.18 -15.60 -11.00
C PHE A 60 12.74 -16.58 -9.92
N VAL A 61 11.91 -16.08 -8.99
CA VAL A 61 11.26 -16.88 -7.96
C VAL A 61 9.75 -16.73 -8.12
N GLU A 62 9.09 -17.84 -8.38
CA GLU A 62 7.64 -17.89 -8.51
C GLU A 62 6.98 -17.69 -7.15
N THR A 63 5.88 -16.90 -7.14
CA THR A 63 4.98 -16.73 -6.00
C THR A 63 3.54 -16.97 -6.42
N ALA A 64 2.57 -16.68 -5.55
CA ALA A 64 1.17 -16.82 -5.92
C ALA A 64 0.72 -15.68 -6.86
N SER A 65 -0.45 -15.84 -7.46
CA SER A 65 -0.97 -14.96 -8.51
C SER A 65 -1.11 -13.50 -8.06
N GLY A 66 -0.67 -12.58 -8.92
CA GLY A 66 -0.77 -11.14 -8.69
C GLY A 66 0.36 -10.57 -7.86
N ALA A 67 1.59 -11.07 -8.00
CA ALA A 67 2.75 -10.57 -7.26
C ALA A 67 2.95 -9.05 -7.44
N CYS A 68 3.03 -8.32 -6.33
CA CYS A 68 3.21 -6.87 -6.30
C CYS A 68 3.78 -6.40 -4.95
N ALA A 69 4.08 -5.11 -4.84
CA ALA A 69 4.53 -4.46 -3.61
C ALA A 69 5.65 -5.21 -2.87
N PRO A 70 6.82 -5.41 -3.51
CA PRO A 70 7.94 -6.05 -2.85
C PRO A 70 8.42 -5.16 -1.69
N LEU A 71 8.61 -5.76 -0.51
CA LEU A 71 9.04 -5.07 0.70
C LEU A 71 10.22 -5.81 1.33
N VAL A 72 11.35 -5.14 1.43
CA VAL A 72 12.56 -5.70 2.05
C VAL A 72 12.57 -5.41 3.54
N ASN A 73 12.87 -6.43 4.35
CA ASN A 73 13.22 -6.24 5.74
C ASN A 73 14.74 -6.40 5.90
N ALA A 74 15.42 -5.27 6.04
CA ALA A 74 16.88 -5.25 6.18
C ALA A 74 17.36 -5.95 7.45
N GLY A 75 16.56 -5.95 8.53
CA GLY A 75 16.92 -6.53 9.83
C GLY A 75 16.94 -8.05 9.86
N ASN A 76 16.12 -8.73 9.04
CA ASN A 76 16.02 -10.18 9.03
C ASN A 76 16.44 -10.85 7.71
N GLY A 77 16.90 -10.06 6.72
CA GLY A 77 17.35 -10.59 5.45
C GLY A 77 16.25 -11.20 4.57
N LYS A 78 14.98 -10.81 4.77
CA LYS A 78 13.83 -11.38 4.05
C LYS A 78 13.14 -10.38 3.15
N LEU A 79 12.44 -10.92 2.16
CA LEU A 79 11.62 -10.18 1.20
C LEU A 79 10.16 -10.61 1.36
N TYR A 80 9.24 -9.66 1.32
CA TYR A 80 7.81 -9.89 1.42
C TYR A 80 7.13 -9.42 0.14
N ILE A 81 6.21 -10.23 -0.38
CA ILE A 81 5.50 -9.98 -1.64
C ILE A 81 3.99 -10.11 -1.38
N CYS A 82 3.24 -9.08 -1.73
CA CYS A 82 1.79 -9.18 -1.83
C CYS A 82 1.42 -9.97 -3.10
N ASN A 83 0.54 -10.95 -2.96
CA ASN A 83 -0.02 -11.71 -4.09
C ASN A 83 -1.48 -11.27 -4.24
N GLN A 84 -1.71 -10.25 -5.06
CA GLN A 84 -2.96 -9.51 -5.15
C GLN A 84 -4.15 -10.44 -5.42
N PHE A 85 -4.07 -11.25 -6.47
CA PHE A 85 -5.21 -12.09 -6.88
C PHE A 85 -5.34 -13.37 -6.06
N ALA A 86 -4.27 -13.82 -5.41
CA ALA A 86 -4.30 -14.96 -4.49
C ALA A 86 -4.80 -14.60 -3.08
N GLY A 87 -4.82 -13.30 -2.71
CA GLY A 87 -5.21 -12.86 -1.36
C GLY A 87 -4.23 -13.31 -0.28
N THR A 88 -2.93 -13.27 -0.58
CA THR A 88 -1.88 -13.77 0.32
C THR A 88 -0.67 -12.84 0.36
N VAL A 89 0.18 -13.02 1.36
CA VAL A 89 1.53 -12.43 1.42
C VAL A 89 2.53 -13.56 1.55
N SER A 90 3.54 -13.57 0.70
CA SER A 90 4.66 -14.52 0.72
C SER A 90 5.88 -13.90 1.40
N GLU A 91 6.53 -14.68 2.26
CA GLU A 91 7.85 -14.39 2.83
C GLU A 91 8.88 -15.21 2.07
N LEU A 92 9.94 -14.55 1.58
CA LEU A 92 11.02 -15.16 0.81
C LEU A 92 12.35 -14.98 1.52
N ASP A 93 13.22 -15.99 1.38
CA ASP A 93 14.64 -15.87 1.71
C ASP A 93 15.38 -15.17 0.56
N LYS A 94 16.01 -14.02 0.84
CA LYS A 94 16.81 -13.29 -0.16
C LYS A 94 18.04 -14.07 -0.64
N ASN A 95 18.66 -14.83 0.25
CA ASN A 95 19.89 -15.58 -0.04
C ASN A 95 19.58 -16.91 -0.72
N GLY A 96 18.61 -17.66 -0.21
CA GLY A 96 18.15 -18.91 -0.78
C GLY A 96 17.30 -18.73 -2.03
N LYS A 97 16.82 -17.52 -2.29
CA LYS A 97 15.95 -17.18 -3.43
C LYS A 97 14.78 -18.14 -3.57
N ASN A 98 14.06 -18.34 -2.47
CA ASN A 98 12.90 -19.24 -2.40
C ASN A 98 11.82 -18.72 -1.45
N VAL A 99 10.57 -19.14 -1.68
CA VAL A 99 9.46 -18.87 -0.77
C VAL A 99 9.59 -19.75 0.48
N LEU A 100 9.58 -19.11 1.65
CA LEU A 100 9.66 -19.79 2.94
C LEU A 100 8.27 -20.16 3.47
N ARG A 101 7.35 -19.19 3.44
CA ARG A 101 5.98 -19.36 3.94
C ARG A 101 5.05 -18.31 3.33
N THR A 102 3.75 -18.59 3.44
CA THR A 102 2.70 -17.71 2.91
C THR A 102 1.59 -17.58 3.93
N VAL A 103 1.04 -16.37 4.10
CA VAL A 103 -0.09 -16.10 4.97
C VAL A 103 -1.27 -15.55 4.17
N LYS A 104 -2.48 -16.01 4.49
CA LYS A 104 -3.72 -15.51 3.87
C LYS A 104 -4.15 -14.20 4.52
N VAL A 105 -4.47 -13.22 3.68
CA VAL A 105 -5.08 -11.95 4.03
C VAL A 105 -6.47 -11.82 3.39
N LEU A 106 -6.96 -10.61 3.16
CA LEU A 106 -8.27 -10.40 2.53
C LEU A 106 -8.15 -10.23 1.00
N ARG A 107 -9.13 -9.53 0.39
CA ARG A 107 -9.21 -9.37 -1.07
C ARG A 107 -8.19 -8.36 -1.58
N GLU A 108 -7.36 -8.81 -2.49
CA GLU A 108 -6.43 -7.99 -3.27
C GLU A 108 -5.45 -7.18 -2.39
N PRO A 109 -4.53 -7.85 -1.66
CA PRO A 109 -3.45 -7.14 -0.98
C PRO A 109 -2.63 -6.31 -1.97
N LYS A 110 -2.44 -5.01 -1.68
CA LYS A 110 -1.89 -4.05 -2.65
C LYS A 110 -0.64 -3.33 -2.19
N SER A 111 -0.48 -3.13 -0.88
CA SER A 111 0.67 -2.46 -0.27
C SER A 111 0.94 -3.06 1.09
N ALA A 112 2.18 -2.97 1.54
CA ALA A 112 2.59 -3.46 2.85
C ALA A 112 3.62 -2.52 3.49
N VAL A 113 3.59 -2.40 4.82
CA VAL A 113 4.55 -1.64 5.60
C VAL A 113 4.73 -2.27 6.98
N PHE A 114 5.96 -2.26 7.51
CA PHE A 114 6.24 -2.67 8.89
C PHE A 114 5.95 -1.53 9.87
N ASP A 115 5.66 -1.88 11.14
CA ASP A 115 5.85 -0.92 12.22
C ASP A 115 7.35 -0.62 12.45
N LYS A 116 7.65 0.38 13.28
CA LYS A 116 9.04 0.78 13.55
C LYS A 116 9.90 -0.34 14.14
N GLU A 117 9.30 -1.19 14.96
CA GLU A 117 9.98 -2.30 15.59
C GLU A 117 10.08 -3.56 14.73
N GLY A 118 9.41 -3.58 13.57
CA GLY A 118 9.34 -4.77 12.71
C GLY A 118 8.55 -5.93 13.30
N LYS A 119 7.68 -5.68 14.29
CA LYS A 119 6.85 -6.69 14.95
C LYS A 119 5.59 -7.03 14.17
N HIS A 120 5.04 -6.04 13.48
CA HIS A 120 3.84 -6.19 12.67
C HIS A 120 4.09 -5.78 11.23
N LEU A 121 3.46 -6.50 10.32
CA LEU A 121 3.32 -6.12 8.91
C LEU A 121 1.86 -5.75 8.67
N PHE A 122 1.62 -4.52 8.25
CA PHE A 122 0.32 -4.02 7.83
C PHE A 122 0.17 -4.20 6.33
N VAL A 123 -0.99 -4.66 5.89
CA VAL A 123 -1.28 -4.94 4.48
C VAL A 123 -2.60 -4.32 4.09
N THR A 124 -2.61 -3.42 3.11
CA THR A 124 -3.88 -2.92 2.52
C THR A 124 -4.54 -4.00 1.70
N ASN A 125 -5.84 -4.17 1.89
CA ASN A 125 -6.67 -4.99 1.01
C ASN A 125 -7.50 -4.04 0.14
N PHE A 126 -7.34 -4.12 -1.18
CA PHE A 126 -7.88 -3.15 -2.13
C PHE A 126 -9.40 -3.09 -2.14
N LEU A 127 -10.06 -4.25 -1.98
CA LEU A 127 -11.51 -4.36 -2.03
C LEU A 127 -12.09 -4.84 -0.69
N PRO A 128 -13.32 -4.39 -0.35
CA PRO A 128 -14.10 -4.94 0.76
C PRO A 128 -14.38 -6.44 0.61
N MET A 129 -14.54 -7.12 1.74
CA MET A 129 -14.93 -8.54 1.79
C MET A 129 -16.45 -8.74 1.90
N GLN A 130 -17.16 -7.75 2.39
CA GLN A 130 -18.58 -7.82 2.65
C GLN A 130 -19.37 -7.84 1.33
N ARG A 131 -20.59 -8.35 1.41
CA ARG A 131 -21.58 -8.24 0.35
C ARG A 131 -22.01 -6.78 0.20
N ALA A 132 -22.41 -6.39 -1.00
CA ALA A 132 -22.81 -5.01 -1.28
C ALA A 132 -24.20 -4.63 -0.70
N ASP A 133 -24.95 -5.60 -0.17
CA ASP A 133 -26.32 -5.46 0.34
C ASP A 133 -26.39 -5.41 1.89
N VAL A 134 -25.27 -5.23 2.56
CA VAL A 134 -25.20 -5.06 4.02
C VAL A 134 -24.98 -3.58 4.39
N ASP A 135 -25.31 -3.22 5.64
CA ASP A 135 -25.28 -1.84 6.12
C ASP A 135 -23.84 -1.24 6.10
N THR A 136 -22.83 -2.08 6.30
CA THR A 136 -21.44 -1.64 6.32
C THR A 136 -20.61 -2.43 5.32
N VAL A 137 -20.09 -1.71 4.33
CA VAL A 137 -19.16 -2.24 3.32
C VAL A 137 -17.88 -1.42 3.39
N ALA A 138 -16.82 -2.01 3.91
CA ALA A 138 -15.55 -1.31 4.14
C ALA A 138 -14.36 -2.21 3.88
N ALA A 139 -13.35 -1.66 3.22
CA ALA A 139 -12.07 -2.34 3.07
C ALA A 139 -11.30 -2.33 4.40
N CYS A 140 -10.36 -3.25 4.56
CA CYS A 140 -9.62 -3.47 5.79
C CYS A 140 -8.11 -3.43 5.55
N VAL A 141 -7.38 -3.09 6.61
CA VAL A 141 -5.95 -3.32 6.73
C VAL A 141 -5.73 -4.59 7.54
N SER A 142 -5.09 -5.59 6.95
CA SER A 142 -4.71 -6.82 7.66
C SER A 142 -3.42 -6.61 8.45
N VAL A 143 -3.37 -7.11 9.67
CA VAL A 143 -2.21 -7.08 10.56
C VAL A 143 -1.63 -8.47 10.71
N ILE A 144 -0.37 -8.64 10.36
CA ILE A 144 0.38 -9.90 10.46
C ILE A 144 1.42 -9.75 11.56
N ASP A 145 1.39 -10.65 12.53
CA ASP A 145 2.46 -10.79 13.54
C ASP A 145 3.69 -11.41 12.89
N MET A 146 4.82 -10.73 12.95
CA MET A 146 6.04 -11.12 12.22
C MET A 146 6.79 -12.29 12.86
N ASN A 147 6.58 -12.56 14.13
CA ASN A 147 7.18 -13.69 14.81
C ASN A 147 6.53 -15.02 14.36
N SER A 148 5.22 -15.08 14.46
CA SER A 148 4.43 -16.26 14.05
C SER A 148 4.13 -16.31 12.55
N PHE A 149 4.24 -15.20 11.85
CA PHE A 149 3.79 -14.96 10.48
C PHE A 149 2.33 -15.37 10.27
N ARG A 150 1.47 -14.93 11.20
CA ARG A 150 0.02 -15.18 11.15
C ARG A 150 -0.72 -13.85 11.17
N LYS A 151 -1.82 -13.80 10.43
CA LYS A 151 -2.73 -12.67 10.53
C LYS A 151 -3.41 -12.71 11.90
N ILE A 152 -3.29 -11.60 12.65
CA ILE A 152 -3.83 -11.46 14.01
C ILE A 152 -5.06 -10.55 14.07
N LYS A 153 -5.22 -9.64 13.09
CA LYS A 153 -6.34 -8.70 13.06
C LYS A 153 -6.62 -8.23 11.63
N ASP A 154 -7.86 -7.88 11.36
CA ASP A 154 -8.27 -7.06 10.23
C ASP A 154 -8.89 -5.77 10.79
N ILE A 155 -8.28 -4.63 10.48
CA ILE A 155 -8.72 -3.30 10.91
C ILE A 155 -9.66 -2.78 9.84
N GLN A 156 -10.95 -2.75 10.15
CA GLN A 156 -11.98 -2.22 9.25
C GLN A 156 -11.92 -0.70 9.25
N LEU A 157 -11.91 -0.08 8.08
CA LEU A 157 -11.94 1.37 7.91
C LEU A 157 -13.40 1.90 7.88
N ALA A 158 -13.57 3.18 7.56
CA ALA A 158 -14.88 3.79 7.47
C ALA A 158 -15.80 3.10 6.45
N ASN A 159 -17.10 3.11 6.69
CA ASN A 159 -18.09 2.59 5.75
C ASN A 159 -17.97 3.30 4.39
N GLY A 160 -17.97 2.56 3.31
CA GLY A 160 -17.72 3.05 1.95
C GLY A 160 -16.26 3.07 1.53
N SER A 161 -15.30 2.77 2.43
CA SER A 161 -13.89 2.69 2.09
C SER A 161 -13.62 1.55 1.10
N ASN A 162 -12.89 1.86 0.06
CA ASN A 162 -12.50 0.92 -0.99
C ASN A 162 -11.23 1.42 -1.70
N ALA A 163 -10.67 0.59 -2.56
CA ALA A 163 -9.47 0.91 -3.33
C ALA A 163 -8.30 1.36 -2.44
N LEU A 164 -8.03 0.64 -1.34
CA LEU A 164 -6.89 0.92 -0.47
C LEU A 164 -5.59 0.71 -1.25
N ARG A 165 -4.74 1.75 -1.29
CA ARG A 165 -3.51 1.73 -2.09
C ARG A 165 -2.27 1.90 -1.24
N GLY A 166 -1.89 3.13 -0.96
CA GLY A 166 -0.66 3.47 -0.25
C GLY A 166 -0.81 3.46 1.26
N MET A 167 0.29 3.21 1.95
CA MET A 167 0.41 3.34 3.40
C MET A 167 1.74 3.97 3.78
N SER A 168 1.73 4.74 4.85
CA SER A 168 2.94 5.27 5.49
C SER A 168 2.77 5.32 7.00
N LEU A 169 3.84 5.02 7.73
CA LEU A 169 3.87 5.34 9.16
C LEU A 169 3.96 6.86 9.34
N SER A 170 3.32 7.37 10.38
CA SER A 170 3.57 8.73 10.82
C SER A 170 5.00 8.90 11.32
N PRO A 171 5.57 10.12 11.26
CA PRO A 171 6.97 10.37 11.67
C PRO A 171 7.25 9.96 13.13
N ASP A 172 6.27 10.18 14.01
CA ASP A 172 6.35 9.80 15.43
C ASP A 172 6.09 8.30 15.68
N GLY A 173 5.61 7.56 14.65
CA GLY A 173 5.30 6.13 14.74
C GLY A 173 4.03 5.79 15.53
N ARG A 174 3.18 6.79 15.83
CA ARG A 174 1.90 6.55 16.53
C ARG A 174 0.79 6.05 15.62
N TYR A 175 0.83 6.46 14.36
CA TYR A 175 -0.24 6.23 13.40
C TYR A 175 0.25 5.58 12.10
N LEU A 176 -0.65 4.83 11.49
CA LEU A 176 -0.57 4.41 10.10
C LEU A 176 -1.57 5.23 9.29
N LEU A 177 -1.09 5.88 8.25
CA LEU A 177 -1.89 6.62 7.27
C LEU A 177 -2.15 5.74 6.07
N VAL A 178 -3.41 5.66 5.63
CA VAL A 178 -3.85 4.77 4.53
C VAL A 178 -4.64 5.56 3.51
N THR A 179 -4.20 5.59 2.26
CA THR A 179 -4.93 6.23 1.16
C THR A 179 -5.99 5.30 0.57
N HIS A 180 -7.18 5.84 0.37
CA HIS A 180 -8.30 5.09 -0.20
C HIS A 180 -9.39 6.01 -0.78
N ASN A 181 -10.31 5.44 -1.53
CA ASN A 181 -11.57 6.08 -1.87
C ASN A 181 -12.60 5.83 -0.77
N LEU A 182 -13.44 6.83 -0.51
CA LEU A 182 -14.59 6.73 0.36
C LEU A 182 -15.86 6.97 -0.47
N GLY A 183 -16.62 5.91 -0.70
CA GLY A 183 -17.85 5.94 -1.48
C GLY A 183 -19.07 6.16 -0.62
N ARG A 184 -19.92 7.12 -0.99
CA ARG A 184 -21.21 7.36 -0.36
C ARG A 184 -22.31 6.54 -1.03
N PHE A 185 -22.18 5.22 -1.01
CA PHE A 185 -23.08 4.32 -1.73
C PHE A 185 -24.53 4.28 -1.21
N GLN A 186 -24.76 4.77 0.02
CA GLN A 186 -26.08 4.84 0.63
C GLN A 186 -26.86 6.12 0.25
N VAL A 187 -26.20 7.09 -0.41
CA VAL A 187 -26.83 8.36 -0.79
C VAL A 187 -27.38 8.23 -2.22
N PRO A 188 -28.67 8.57 -2.45
CA PRO A 188 -29.22 8.57 -3.80
C PRO A 188 -28.47 9.54 -4.72
N THR A 189 -28.33 9.16 -6.00
CA THR A 189 -27.66 9.99 -7.02
C THR A 189 -28.30 11.36 -7.22
N SER A 190 -29.58 11.54 -6.85
CA SER A 190 -30.27 12.82 -6.83
C SER A 190 -29.72 13.83 -5.81
N GLN A 191 -28.89 13.37 -4.85
CA GLN A 191 -28.26 14.21 -3.83
C GLN A 191 -26.79 14.57 -4.15
N LEU A 192 -26.36 14.44 -5.39
CA LEU A 192 -25.02 14.84 -5.85
C LEU A 192 -24.66 16.29 -5.51
N GLN A 193 -25.66 17.17 -5.37
CA GLN A 193 -25.46 18.56 -4.95
C GLN A 193 -24.94 18.71 -3.50
N GLN A 194 -24.96 17.65 -2.71
CA GLN A 194 -24.50 17.66 -1.31
C GLN A 194 -23.06 17.18 -1.12
N GLY A 195 -22.30 17.05 -2.21
CA GLY A 195 -20.89 16.66 -2.20
C GLY A 195 -20.59 15.50 -3.15
N TRP A 196 -19.33 15.11 -3.18
CA TRP A 196 -18.85 14.05 -4.06
C TRP A 196 -19.38 12.67 -3.67
N MET A 197 -19.78 11.87 -4.67
CA MET A 197 -20.19 10.47 -4.46
C MET A 197 -19.00 9.59 -4.05
N ASN A 198 -17.82 9.86 -4.59
CA ASN A 198 -16.58 9.22 -4.23
C ASN A 198 -15.58 10.32 -3.86
N THR A 199 -14.99 10.19 -2.70
CA THR A 199 -13.99 11.12 -2.18
C THR A 199 -12.67 10.42 -1.97
N SER A 200 -11.59 11.16 -2.12
CA SER A 200 -10.24 10.72 -1.77
C SER A 200 -9.99 10.96 -0.28
N ALA A 201 -9.60 9.94 0.45
CA ALA A 201 -9.45 10.01 1.89
C ALA A 201 -8.11 9.43 2.37
N ILE A 202 -7.66 9.93 3.52
CA ILE A 202 -6.63 9.31 4.34
C ILE A 202 -7.30 8.79 5.61
N SER A 203 -7.28 7.48 5.81
CA SER A 203 -7.63 6.86 7.09
C SER A 203 -6.45 6.85 8.03
N ILE A 204 -6.74 7.05 9.32
CA ILE A 204 -5.76 7.08 10.40
C ILE A 204 -6.02 5.88 11.30
N VAL A 205 -5.01 5.04 11.46
CA VAL A 205 -5.02 3.86 12.33
C VAL A 205 -4.02 4.09 13.46
N ASN A 206 -4.47 3.90 14.69
CA ASN A 206 -3.62 3.96 15.88
C ASN A 206 -2.84 2.65 16.03
N LEU A 207 -1.52 2.74 16.03
CA LEU A 207 -0.65 1.56 16.08
C LEU A 207 -0.57 0.91 17.45
N ALA A 208 -0.82 1.65 18.53
CA ALA A 208 -0.80 1.08 19.89
C ALA A 208 -2.05 0.24 20.17
N THR A 209 -3.22 0.64 19.64
CA THR A 209 -4.50 -0.03 19.85
C THR A 209 -4.89 -0.94 18.68
N LEU A 210 -4.24 -0.77 17.52
CA LEU A 210 -4.60 -1.39 16.24
C LEU A 210 -6.06 -1.11 15.85
N ASN A 211 -6.53 0.12 16.10
CA ASN A 211 -7.89 0.56 15.79
C ASN A 211 -7.88 1.68 14.75
N PHE A 212 -8.93 1.71 13.94
CA PHE A 212 -9.27 2.85 13.11
C PHE A 212 -9.72 4.01 13.99
N GLU A 213 -9.17 5.21 13.80
CA GLU A 213 -9.47 6.41 14.56
C GLU A 213 -10.35 7.40 13.79
N GLY A 214 -10.27 7.38 12.47
CA GLY A 214 -11.03 8.27 11.60
C GLY A 214 -10.43 8.44 10.23
N ALA A 215 -11.13 9.19 9.36
CA ALA A 215 -10.70 9.51 8.02
C ALA A 215 -10.79 11.01 7.75
N VAL A 216 -9.83 11.52 7.00
CA VAL A 216 -9.79 12.91 6.54
C VAL A 216 -9.94 12.94 5.03
N LEU A 217 -10.92 13.72 4.54
CA LEU A 217 -11.14 13.92 3.12
C LEU A 217 -10.11 14.89 2.55
N LEU A 218 -9.65 14.63 1.34
CA LEU A 218 -8.70 15.49 0.62
C LEU A 218 -9.37 16.32 -0.47
N ASP A 219 -10.60 15.99 -0.81
CA ASP A 219 -11.39 16.76 -1.77
C ASP A 219 -11.90 18.04 -1.13
N GLU A 220 -11.74 19.16 -1.83
CA GLU A 220 -12.42 20.41 -1.52
C GLU A 220 -13.84 20.41 -2.12
N PRO A 221 -14.79 21.22 -1.61
CA PRO A 221 -16.16 21.22 -2.12
C PRO A 221 -16.28 21.49 -3.63
N GLU A 222 -15.40 22.32 -4.17
CA GLU A 222 -15.39 22.72 -5.58
C GLU A 222 -14.29 22.08 -6.41
N ARG A 223 -13.36 21.33 -5.76
CA ARG A 223 -12.21 20.72 -6.42
C ARG A 223 -11.93 19.33 -5.85
N GLY A 224 -12.16 18.33 -6.68
CA GLY A 224 -11.84 16.95 -6.30
C GLY A 224 -10.32 16.69 -6.32
N ALA A 225 -9.85 15.86 -5.38
CA ALA A 225 -8.49 15.34 -5.32
C ALA A 225 -8.44 13.93 -5.94
N ALA A 226 -8.97 13.78 -7.14
CA ALA A 226 -9.28 12.49 -7.75
C ALA A 226 -8.07 11.58 -7.98
N GLY A 227 -8.32 10.30 -7.82
CA GLY A 227 -7.33 9.26 -8.11
C GLY A 227 -6.22 9.17 -7.08
N ILE A 228 -6.56 9.28 -5.79
CA ILE A 228 -5.59 9.10 -4.70
C ILE A 228 -4.81 7.79 -4.89
N TRP A 229 -3.48 7.87 -4.78
CA TRP A 229 -2.62 6.73 -5.10
C TRP A 229 -1.75 6.30 -3.92
N ASP A 230 -0.78 7.09 -3.54
CA ASP A 230 0.18 6.73 -2.49
C ASP A 230 0.36 7.86 -1.48
N VAL A 231 0.87 7.53 -0.31
CA VAL A 231 1.21 8.46 0.76
C VAL A 231 2.60 8.16 1.30
N LYS A 232 3.37 9.22 1.53
CA LYS A 232 4.65 9.16 2.24
C LYS A 232 4.70 10.25 3.30
N CYS A 233 5.19 9.89 4.48
CA CYS A 233 5.48 10.82 5.54
C CYS A 233 6.98 11.10 5.59
N THR A 234 7.33 12.38 5.70
CA THR A 234 8.65 12.85 6.12
C THR A 234 8.58 13.27 7.58
N GLU A 235 9.63 13.88 8.13
CA GLU A 235 9.65 14.32 9.54
C GLU A 235 8.52 15.32 9.87
N ASP A 236 8.13 16.16 8.91
CA ASP A 236 7.19 17.26 9.11
C ASP A 236 6.05 17.33 8.07
N LYS A 237 6.06 16.46 7.05
CA LYS A 237 5.07 16.51 5.97
C LYS A 237 4.43 15.16 5.69
N ILE A 238 3.17 15.22 5.24
CA ILE A 238 2.48 14.13 4.56
C ILE A 238 2.42 14.51 3.08
N VAL A 239 2.91 13.65 2.22
CA VAL A 239 2.89 13.83 0.76
C VAL A 239 1.98 12.78 0.16
N VAL A 240 0.97 13.20 -0.62
CA VAL A 240 -0.01 12.32 -1.24
C VAL A 240 -0.05 12.56 -2.74
N SER A 241 0.05 11.50 -3.52
CA SER A 241 -0.05 11.59 -4.98
C SER A 241 -1.48 11.30 -5.47
N HIS A 242 -1.92 12.07 -6.48
CA HIS A 242 -3.23 11.99 -7.10
C HIS A 242 -3.07 11.76 -8.60
N SER A 243 -3.37 10.55 -9.05
CA SER A 243 -3.20 10.17 -10.47
C SER A 243 -4.29 10.74 -11.38
N GLY A 244 -5.48 11.02 -10.84
CA GLY A 244 -6.62 11.54 -11.62
C GLY A 244 -6.53 13.03 -11.89
N THR A 245 -5.99 13.82 -10.96
CA THR A 245 -5.78 15.26 -11.11
C THR A 245 -4.36 15.63 -11.50
N HIS A 246 -3.42 14.65 -11.57
CA HIS A 246 -2.00 14.87 -11.84
C HIS A 246 -1.35 15.83 -10.84
N GLU A 247 -1.69 15.69 -9.56
CA GLU A 247 -1.27 16.59 -8.49
C GLU A 247 -0.60 15.82 -7.35
N VAL A 248 0.06 16.59 -6.50
CA VAL A 248 0.62 16.12 -5.23
C VAL A 248 0.14 17.05 -4.12
N SER A 249 -0.54 16.49 -3.12
CA SER A 249 -0.86 17.23 -1.89
C SER A 249 0.31 17.17 -0.92
N VAL A 250 0.68 18.33 -0.37
CA VAL A 250 1.71 18.44 0.67
C VAL A 250 1.06 19.04 1.91
N ILE A 251 0.98 18.25 2.98
CA ILE A 251 0.25 18.58 4.21
C ILE A 251 1.26 18.65 5.35
N ASP A 252 1.17 19.69 6.18
CA ASP A 252 1.97 19.83 7.40
C ASP A 252 1.52 18.78 8.42
N TYR A 253 2.41 17.84 8.79
CA TYR A 253 2.05 16.74 9.69
C TYR A 253 1.69 17.22 11.10
N PRO A 254 2.47 18.07 11.79
CA PRO A 254 2.12 18.56 13.11
C PRO A 254 0.75 19.26 13.17
N ALA A 255 0.48 20.13 12.22
CA ALA A 255 -0.82 20.82 12.15
C ALA A 255 -1.97 19.86 11.83
N PHE A 256 -1.73 18.89 10.94
CA PHE A 256 -2.70 17.87 10.58
C PHE A 256 -3.10 17.02 11.77
N ILE A 257 -2.12 16.47 12.52
CA ILE A 257 -2.42 15.58 13.64
C ILE A 257 -3.01 16.34 14.83
N GLN A 258 -2.54 17.56 15.10
CA GLN A 258 -3.13 18.43 16.13
C GLN A 258 -4.61 18.68 15.85
N LYS A 259 -4.94 19.01 14.60
CA LYS A 259 -6.32 19.25 14.17
C LYS A 259 -7.14 17.96 14.26
N PHE A 260 -6.61 16.84 13.79
CA PHE A 260 -7.27 15.53 13.86
C PHE A 260 -7.61 15.12 15.29
N GLU A 261 -6.68 15.26 16.23
CA GLU A 261 -6.88 14.90 17.64
C GLU A 261 -7.90 15.79 18.36
N GLN A 262 -8.15 17.01 17.89
CA GLN A 262 -9.12 17.93 18.44
C GLN A 262 -10.57 17.61 18.03
N TYR A 263 -10.78 16.89 16.92
CA TYR A 263 -12.11 16.55 16.44
C TYR A 263 -12.47 15.12 16.86
N PRO A 264 -13.49 14.92 17.71
CA PRO A 264 -13.93 13.58 18.04
C PRO A 264 -14.54 12.91 16.82
N GLN A 265 -13.89 11.87 16.33
CA GLN A 265 -14.29 11.10 15.13
C GLN A 265 -15.38 10.05 15.44
N LYS A 266 -15.94 10.07 16.63
CA LYS A 266 -16.75 8.95 17.16
C LYS A 266 -18.10 8.75 16.47
N ASP A 267 -18.55 9.71 15.66
CA ASP A 267 -19.86 9.66 15.00
C ASP A 267 -19.73 9.73 13.45
N ALA A 268 -18.57 9.43 12.92
CA ALA A 268 -18.42 9.35 11.47
C ALA A 268 -19.12 8.11 10.93
N LEU A 269 -20.43 8.26 10.69
CA LEU A 269 -21.34 7.49 9.83
C LEU A 269 -21.41 5.97 10.07
#